data_0fe74095d3f2b879226269fe0791e2b6
#
_entry.id   0fe74095d3f2b879226269fe0791e2b6
#
_cell.length_a   1.000
_cell.length_b   1.000
_cell.length_c   1.000
_cell.angle_alpha   90.00
_cell.angle_beta   90.00
_cell.angle_gamma   90.00
#
_symmetry.space_group_name_H-M   'P 1'
#
loop_
_entity.id
_entity.type
_entity.pdbx_description
1 polymer ?
#
loop_
_entity_poly.entity_id
_entity_poly.type
_entity_poly.pdbx_seq_one_letter_code
_entity_poly.pdbx_strand_id
1 'polypeptide(L)'
;MSERRLEDWLDGFLAFTNNTEPRESYRLWVGISTLASVLQRKCYIQWGRELFFPNLYVVLVGPPAARKGTAMREGKSLLSKIGIEFSADETSRQKLITSMKECQVAEQGDDGKAIYHSSMTIFSTELTVFLGYDAKEMLSMLCKWFDCEDRFTYDTPGRGKEE
;
A
#
# COMPACT_ATOMS: atom_id res chain seq x y z
N MET A 1 24.58 9.94 13.84
CA MET A 1 23.25 10.22 13.23
C MET A 1 23.49 11.06 11.99
N SER A 2 23.07 10.63 10.80
CA SER A 2 23.18 11.46 9.60
C SER A 2 22.23 12.65 9.74
N GLU A 3 22.71 13.84 9.42
CA GLU A 3 21.91 15.05 9.42
C GLU A 3 20.72 14.91 8.46
N ARG A 4 19.52 15.24 8.93
CA ARG A 4 18.31 15.19 8.12
C ARG A 4 18.40 16.21 6.99
N ARG A 5 18.36 15.74 5.74
CA ARG A 5 18.54 16.58 4.54
C ARG A 5 17.28 17.35 4.11
N LEU A 6 16.10 16.90 4.55
CA LEU A 6 14.81 17.52 4.26
C LEU A 6 14.07 17.75 5.58
N GLU A 7 13.56 18.94 5.81
CA GLU A 7 12.72 19.25 6.98
C GLU A 7 11.40 18.48 6.90
N ASP A 8 10.75 18.54 5.74
CA ASP A 8 9.54 17.79 5.43
C ASP A 8 9.72 16.99 4.14
N TRP A 9 9.45 15.69 4.22
CA TRP A 9 9.60 14.80 3.07
C TRP A 9 8.52 15.05 2.01
N LEU A 10 7.30 15.37 2.45
CA LEU A 10 6.17 15.55 1.54
C LEU A 10 6.34 16.83 0.72
N ASP A 11 6.78 17.90 1.35
CA ASP A 11 7.16 19.14 0.66
C ASP A 11 8.31 18.90 -0.32
N GLY A 12 9.30 18.11 0.09
CA GLY A 12 10.39 17.68 -0.79
C GLY A 12 9.90 16.88 -1.99
N PHE A 13 8.94 15.95 -1.81
CA PHE A 13 8.34 15.19 -2.89
C PHE A 13 7.54 16.08 -3.85
N LEU A 14 6.76 17.02 -3.33
CA LEU A 14 6.00 17.98 -4.13
C LEU A 14 6.92 18.89 -4.94
N ALA A 15 8.01 19.38 -4.33
CA ALA A 15 9.02 20.17 -5.03
C ALA A 15 9.74 19.35 -6.11
N PHE A 16 10.13 18.12 -5.83
CA PHE A 16 10.77 17.20 -6.78
C PHE A 16 9.89 16.90 -8.00
N THR A 17 8.59 16.79 -7.81
CA THR A 17 7.62 16.48 -8.87
C THR A 17 6.99 17.73 -9.51
N ASN A 18 7.38 18.95 -9.11
CA ASN A 18 6.73 20.20 -9.52
C ASN A 18 6.87 20.50 -11.03
N ASN A 19 7.87 19.93 -11.68
CA ASN A 19 8.10 20.06 -13.12
C ASN A 19 7.30 19.04 -13.95
N THR A 20 6.34 18.34 -13.35
CA THR A 20 5.50 17.35 -14.01
C THR A 20 4.08 17.87 -14.24
N GLU A 21 3.36 17.31 -15.23
CA GLU A 21 2.03 17.78 -15.63
C GLU A 21 0.87 17.48 -14.63
N PRO A 22 0.91 16.43 -13.77
CA PRO A 22 -0.18 16.12 -12.86
C PRO A 22 -0.48 17.25 -11.89
N ARG A 23 -1.77 17.39 -11.54
CA ARG A 23 -2.18 18.33 -10.49
C ARG A 23 -1.51 18.01 -9.17
N GLU A 24 -1.24 19.05 -8.38
CA GLU A 24 -0.62 18.95 -7.07
C GLU A 24 -1.38 17.97 -6.15
N SER A 25 -2.72 17.99 -6.16
CA SER A 25 -3.52 17.07 -5.36
C SER A 25 -3.23 15.58 -5.66
N TYR A 26 -2.99 15.22 -6.93
CA TYR A 26 -2.60 13.84 -7.26
C TYR A 26 -1.19 13.53 -6.77
N ARG A 27 -0.25 14.47 -6.95
CA ARG A 27 1.13 14.33 -6.47
C ARG A 27 1.18 14.20 -4.94
N LEU A 28 0.39 15.02 -4.24
CA LEU A 28 0.26 14.98 -2.78
C LEU A 28 -0.19 13.59 -2.30
N TRP A 29 -1.30 13.06 -2.82
CA TRP A 29 -1.81 11.76 -2.41
C TRP A 29 -0.89 10.60 -2.81
N VAL A 30 -0.20 10.70 -3.92
CA VAL A 30 0.86 9.74 -4.28
C VAL A 30 2.03 9.83 -3.30
N GLY A 31 2.45 11.04 -2.90
CA GLY A 31 3.48 11.23 -1.88
C GLY A 31 3.08 10.58 -0.55
N ILE A 32 1.87 10.84 -0.05
CA ILE A 32 1.34 10.22 1.17
C ILE A 32 1.33 8.69 1.05
N SER A 33 0.86 8.14 -0.07
CA SER A 33 0.84 6.70 -0.32
C SER A 33 2.26 6.11 -0.36
N THR A 34 3.21 6.84 -0.92
CA THR A 34 4.63 6.43 -0.97
C THR A 34 5.21 6.33 0.44
N LEU A 35 4.94 7.30 1.31
CA LEU A 35 5.33 7.23 2.72
C LEU A 35 4.72 6.03 3.43
N ALA A 36 3.41 5.83 3.29
CA ALA A 36 2.70 4.70 3.87
C ALA A 36 3.30 3.36 3.43
N SER A 37 3.68 3.23 2.15
CA SER A 37 4.33 2.03 1.60
C SER A 37 5.69 1.73 2.23
N VAL A 38 6.44 2.75 2.64
CA VAL A 38 7.75 2.59 3.32
C VAL A 38 7.56 2.29 4.80
N LEU A 39 6.60 2.94 5.43
CA LEU A 39 6.33 2.78 6.88
C LEU A 39 5.76 1.40 7.20
N GLN A 40 4.91 0.84 6.34
CA GLN A 40 4.31 -0.47 6.56
C GLN A 40 3.71 -0.58 7.97
N ARG A 41 4.15 -1.55 8.78
CA ARG A 41 3.79 -1.70 10.19
C ARG A 41 4.89 -1.24 11.17
N LYS A 42 5.88 -0.49 10.71
CA LYS A 42 6.98 0.03 11.54
C LYS A 42 6.55 1.13 12.50
N CYS A 43 5.38 1.71 12.30
CA CYS A 43 4.80 2.69 13.22
C CYS A 43 3.28 2.49 13.32
N TYR A 44 2.73 2.91 14.43
CA TYR A 44 1.29 2.86 14.69
C TYR A 44 0.89 4.00 15.62
N ILE A 45 -0.40 4.31 15.61
CA ILE A 45 -1.03 5.20 16.60
C ILE A 45 -1.93 4.33 17.45
N GLN A 46 -1.71 4.34 18.77
CA GLN A 46 -2.59 3.67 19.72
C GLN A 46 -3.73 4.60 20.14
N TRP A 47 -4.96 4.15 19.95
CA TRP A 47 -6.16 4.83 20.39
C TRP A 47 -6.99 3.89 21.26
N GLY A 48 -6.88 4.04 22.56
CA GLY A 48 -7.49 3.10 23.51
C GLY A 48 -6.88 1.71 23.38
N ARG A 49 -7.67 0.75 22.93
CA ARG A 49 -7.21 -0.64 22.67
C ARG A 49 -6.89 -0.90 21.19
N GLU A 50 -7.25 0.03 20.32
CA GLU A 50 -7.06 -0.12 18.88
C GLU A 50 -5.70 0.41 18.44
N LEU A 51 -5.10 -0.25 17.46
CA LEU A 51 -3.86 0.14 16.79
C LEU A 51 -4.16 0.55 15.34
N PHE A 52 -3.77 1.75 14.98
CA PHE A 52 -3.90 2.28 13.63
C PHE A 52 -2.55 2.31 12.94
N PHE A 53 -2.43 1.57 11.85
CA PHE A 53 -1.24 1.53 11.01
C PHE A 53 -1.38 2.49 9.82
N PRO A 54 -0.28 2.87 9.15
CA PRO A 54 -0.31 3.76 7.99
C PRO A 54 -0.76 3.05 6.70
N ASN A 55 -1.73 2.13 6.79
CA ASN A 55 -2.33 1.48 5.64
C ASN A 55 -3.35 2.39 4.97
N LEU A 56 -3.26 2.55 3.65
CA LEU A 56 -4.09 3.46 2.89
C LEU A 56 -4.62 2.81 1.61
N TYR A 57 -5.87 3.12 1.29
CA TYR A 57 -6.44 2.90 -0.05
C TYR A 57 -6.74 4.24 -0.67
N VAL A 58 -5.96 4.60 -1.69
CA VAL A 58 -6.09 5.89 -2.38
C VAL A 58 -6.58 5.67 -3.80
N VAL A 59 -7.69 6.30 -4.15
CA VAL A 59 -8.25 6.28 -5.50
C VAL A 59 -8.18 7.68 -6.10
N LEU A 60 -7.38 7.84 -7.15
CA LEU A 60 -7.27 9.09 -7.88
C LEU A 60 -8.39 9.20 -8.91
N VAL A 61 -9.35 10.09 -8.67
CA VAL A 61 -10.50 10.31 -9.56
C VAL A 61 -10.30 11.59 -10.38
N GLY A 62 -10.60 11.51 -11.67
CA GLY A 62 -10.53 12.68 -12.56
C GLY A 62 -10.76 12.30 -14.03
N PRO A 63 -10.94 13.29 -14.91
CA PRO A 63 -11.22 13.06 -16.32
C PRO A 63 -10.11 12.27 -17.01
N PRO A 64 -10.38 11.69 -18.18
CA PRO A 64 -9.33 11.15 -19.05
C PRO A 64 -8.23 12.18 -19.28
N ALA A 65 -7.02 11.72 -19.50
CA ALA A 65 -5.83 12.56 -19.71
C ALA A 65 -5.41 13.49 -18.53
N ALA A 66 -6.03 13.41 -17.34
CA ALA A 66 -5.65 14.19 -16.15
C ALA A 66 -4.28 13.79 -15.55
N ARG A 67 -3.51 12.95 -16.24
CA ARG A 67 -2.14 12.54 -15.87
C ARG A 67 -2.01 11.81 -14.52
N LYS A 68 -3.09 11.19 -14.04
CA LYS A 68 -3.09 10.38 -12.79
C LYS A 68 -1.97 9.33 -12.78
N GLY A 69 -1.84 8.56 -13.87
CA GLY A 69 -0.79 7.55 -14.01
C GLY A 69 0.63 8.12 -14.02
N THR A 70 0.82 9.36 -14.50
CA THR A 70 2.12 10.04 -14.43
C THR A 70 2.49 10.34 -12.98
N ALA A 71 1.54 10.85 -12.16
CA ALA A 71 1.78 11.04 -10.73
C ALA A 71 2.15 9.72 -10.04
N MET A 72 1.40 8.64 -10.30
CA MET A 72 1.66 7.32 -9.72
C MET A 72 3.06 6.77 -10.06
N ARG A 73 3.55 7.01 -11.29
CA ARG A 73 4.89 6.59 -11.71
C ARG A 73 6.01 7.20 -10.87
N GLU A 74 5.87 8.43 -10.44
CA GLU A 74 6.87 9.08 -9.57
C GLU A 74 7.01 8.34 -8.24
N GLY A 75 5.90 8.06 -7.56
CA GLY A 75 5.91 7.26 -6.32
C GLY A 75 6.46 5.86 -6.55
N LYS A 76 5.98 5.16 -7.59
CA LYS A 76 6.44 3.81 -7.96
C LYS A 76 7.96 3.77 -8.23
N SER A 77 8.49 4.79 -8.93
CA SER A 77 9.92 4.91 -9.22
C SER A 77 10.77 5.05 -7.96
N LEU A 78 10.32 5.86 -6.99
CA LEU A 78 11.04 6.01 -5.73
C LEU A 78 11.04 4.73 -4.90
N LEU A 79 9.89 4.08 -4.77
CA LEU A 79 9.75 2.82 -4.03
C LEU A 79 10.60 1.70 -4.65
N SER A 80 10.63 1.60 -5.98
CA SER A 80 11.49 0.63 -6.67
C SER A 80 12.98 0.84 -6.37
N LYS A 81 13.44 2.08 -6.26
CA LYS A 81 14.85 2.40 -5.94
C LYS A 81 15.27 1.94 -4.54
N ILE A 82 14.33 1.78 -3.62
CA ILE A 82 14.59 1.32 -2.25
C ILE A 82 14.18 -0.15 -2.05
N GLY A 83 13.88 -0.88 -3.14
CA GLY A 83 13.60 -2.31 -3.10
C GLY A 83 12.22 -2.69 -2.59
N ILE A 84 11.25 -1.77 -2.59
CA ILE A 84 9.85 -2.12 -2.30
C ILE A 84 9.26 -2.82 -3.52
N GLU A 85 8.83 -4.05 -3.35
CA GLU A 85 8.14 -4.83 -4.38
C GLU A 85 6.66 -4.47 -4.45
N PHE A 86 6.08 -4.63 -5.65
CA PHE A 86 4.68 -4.34 -5.93
C PHE A 86 3.95 -5.59 -6.39
N SER A 87 2.68 -5.68 -6.03
CA SER A 87 1.78 -6.63 -6.69
C SER A 87 1.61 -6.26 -8.18
N ALA A 88 1.25 -7.25 -9.00
CA ALA A 88 0.88 -7.01 -10.38
C ALA A 88 -0.32 -6.08 -10.49
N ASP A 89 -0.37 -5.26 -11.56
CA ASP A 89 -1.47 -4.32 -11.84
C ASP A 89 -2.81 -5.03 -12.04
N GLU A 90 -2.78 -6.25 -12.57
CA GLU A 90 -3.93 -7.15 -12.75
C GLU A 90 -3.67 -8.46 -12.03
N THR A 91 -4.56 -8.82 -11.10
CA THR A 91 -4.39 -10.04 -10.30
C THR A 91 -5.74 -10.58 -9.86
N SER A 92 -5.84 -11.91 -9.75
CA SER A 92 -7.02 -12.52 -9.16
C SER A 92 -6.97 -12.40 -7.63
N ARG A 93 -8.14 -12.43 -6.97
CA ARG A 93 -8.24 -12.44 -5.50
C ARG A 93 -7.36 -13.51 -4.86
N GLN A 94 -7.36 -14.72 -5.40
CA GLN A 94 -6.55 -15.83 -4.89
C GLN A 94 -5.05 -15.55 -5.02
N LYS A 95 -4.60 -15.03 -6.16
CA LYS A 95 -3.18 -14.67 -6.33
C LYS A 95 -2.79 -13.54 -5.37
N LEU A 96 -3.69 -12.58 -5.13
CA LEU A 96 -3.43 -11.49 -4.20
C LEU A 96 -3.27 -12.02 -2.75
N ILE A 97 -4.08 -12.97 -2.32
CA ILE A 97 -3.95 -13.64 -1.01
C ILE A 97 -2.60 -14.38 -0.92
N THR A 98 -2.24 -15.15 -1.95
CA THR A 98 -0.95 -15.84 -1.99
C THR A 98 0.22 -14.86 -1.94
N SER A 99 0.16 -13.78 -2.72
CA SER A 99 1.20 -12.74 -2.71
C SER A 99 1.29 -12.03 -1.35
N MET A 100 0.18 -11.78 -0.67
CA MET A 100 0.18 -11.22 0.69
C MET A 100 0.89 -12.17 1.67
N LYS A 101 0.68 -13.46 1.55
CA LYS A 101 1.36 -14.47 2.37
C LYS A 101 2.88 -14.52 2.07
N GLU A 102 3.27 -14.39 0.80
CA GLU A 102 4.68 -14.32 0.38
C GLU A 102 5.39 -13.06 0.89
N CYS A 103 4.64 -11.98 1.17
CA CYS A 103 5.15 -10.72 1.76
C CYS A 103 5.32 -10.77 3.28
N GLN A 104 5.18 -11.93 3.93
CA GLN A 104 5.33 -12.04 5.37
C GLN A 104 6.77 -11.75 5.80
N VAL A 105 6.93 -10.84 6.75
CA VAL A 105 8.19 -10.49 7.38
C VAL A 105 8.10 -10.66 8.89
N ALA A 106 9.26 -10.91 9.52
CA ALA A 106 9.39 -10.93 10.96
C ALA A 106 10.17 -9.68 11.38
N GLU A 107 9.59 -8.87 12.24
CA GLU A 107 10.28 -7.74 12.87
C GLU A 107 10.41 -7.98 14.37
N GLN A 108 11.44 -7.40 14.98
CA GLN A 108 11.63 -7.48 16.42
C GLN A 108 10.79 -6.38 17.08
N GLY A 109 9.84 -6.78 17.92
CA GLY A 109 9.07 -5.86 18.74
C GLY A 109 9.88 -5.26 19.89
N ASP A 110 9.37 -4.20 20.49
CA ASP A 110 10.02 -3.50 21.62
C ASP A 110 10.21 -4.41 22.85
N ASP A 111 9.40 -5.46 22.99
CA ASP A 111 9.49 -6.48 24.04
C ASP A 111 10.48 -7.62 23.72
N GLY A 112 11.19 -7.52 22.59
CA GLY A 112 12.15 -8.51 22.11
C GLY A 112 11.52 -9.73 21.42
N LYS A 113 10.20 -9.81 21.31
CA LYS A 113 9.50 -10.89 20.58
C LYS A 113 9.45 -10.61 19.10
N ALA A 114 9.42 -11.67 18.30
CA ALA A 114 9.18 -11.56 16.87
C ALA A 114 7.71 -11.22 16.60
N ILE A 115 7.47 -10.14 15.87
CA ILE A 115 6.17 -9.75 15.35
C ILE A 115 6.16 -10.13 13.87
N TYR A 116 5.18 -10.94 13.48
CA TYR A 116 4.99 -11.32 12.08
C TYR A 116 3.89 -10.45 11.47
N HIS A 117 4.15 -9.90 10.30
CA HIS A 117 3.15 -9.18 9.55
C HIS A 117 3.37 -9.32 8.04
N SER A 118 2.31 -9.12 7.28
CA SER A 118 2.37 -9.03 5.83
C SER A 118 2.03 -7.60 5.41
N SER A 119 2.90 -7.00 4.61
CA SER A 119 2.69 -5.65 4.08
C SER A 119 2.98 -5.63 2.60
N MET A 120 2.01 -5.17 1.81
CA MET A 120 2.11 -5.16 0.37
C MET A 120 1.69 -3.81 -0.19
N THR A 121 2.41 -3.35 -1.20
CA THR A 121 2.05 -2.15 -1.96
C THR A 121 1.46 -2.55 -3.30
N ILE A 122 0.33 -1.96 -3.65
CA ILE A 122 -0.37 -2.19 -4.91
C ILE A 122 -0.49 -0.86 -5.65
N PHE A 123 -0.05 -0.83 -6.90
CA PHE A 123 -0.33 0.26 -7.82
C PHE A 123 -1.09 -0.30 -9.01
N SER A 124 -2.33 0.14 -9.22
CA SER A 124 -3.08 -0.19 -10.41
C SER A 124 -3.50 1.08 -11.13
N THR A 125 -3.33 1.09 -12.44
CA THR A 125 -3.71 2.23 -13.29
C THR A 125 -5.21 2.31 -13.52
N GLU A 126 -5.92 1.17 -13.41
CA GLU A 126 -7.36 1.06 -13.63
C GLU A 126 -8.04 0.27 -12.52
N LEU A 127 -8.84 0.95 -11.71
CA LEU A 127 -9.54 0.33 -10.57
C LEU A 127 -10.45 -0.82 -10.99
N THR A 128 -11.15 -0.69 -12.12
CA THR A 128 -12.05 -1.73 -12.63
C THR A 128 -11.32 -2.99 -13.04
N VAL A 129 -10.12 -2.86 -13.61
CA VAL A 129 -9.25 -3.99 -13.97
C VAL A 129 -8.74 -4.68 -12.72
N PHE A 130 -8.29 -3.90 -11.73
CA PHE A 130 -7.82 -4.43 -10.45
C PHE A 130 -8.92 -5.19 -9.68
N LEU A 131 -10.14 -4.64 -9.63
CA LEU A 131 -11.25 -5.30 -8.95
C LEU A 131 -11.75 -6.54 -9.69
N GLY A 132 -11.61 -6.59 -11.00
CA GLY A 132 -12.04 -7.71 -11.84
C GLY A 132 -13.54 -7.96 -11.84
N TYR A 133 -13.93 -9.16 -12.26
CA TYR A 133 -15.35 -9.57 -12.35
C TYR A 133 -15.99 -9.73 -10.96
N ASP A 134 -15.23 -10.18 -9.96
CA ASP A 134 -15.69 -10.41 -8.59
C ASP A 134 -15.44 -9.19 -7.70
N ALA A 135 -15.70 -7.99 -8.23
CA ALA A 135 -15.41 -6.72 -7.58
C ALA A 135 -15.95 -6.63 -6.14
N LYS A 136 -17.16 -7.15 -5.88
CA LYS A 136 -17.77 -7.14 -4.56
C LYS A 136 -16.99 -7.99 -3.54
N GLU A 137 -16.54 -9.15 -3.95
CA GLU A 137 -15.76 -10.04 -3.09
C GLU A 137 -14.34 -9.50 -2.86
N MET A 138 -13.74 -8.92 -3.90
CA MET A 138 -12.45 -8.22 -3.80
C MET A 138 -12.54 -7.06 -2.82
N LEU A 139 -13.53 -6.20 -2.94
CA LEU A 139 -13.76 -5.07 -2.02
C LEU A 139 -13.99 -5.54 -0.58
N SER A 140 -14.80 -6.60 -0.38
CA SER A 140 -15.01 -7.15 0.96
C SER A 140 -13.72 -7.65 1.62
N MET A 141 -12.85 -8.29 0.83
CA MET A 141 -11.54 -8.72 1.30
C MET A 141 -10.64 -7.53 1.66
N LEU A 142 -10.59 -6.52 0.78
CA LEU A 142 -9.79 -5.31 1.02
C LEU A 142 -10.25 -4.56 2.26
N CYS A 143 -11.56 -4.49 2.53
CA CYS A 143 -12.09 -3.90 3.77
C CYS A 143 -11.57 -4.64 5.01
N LYS A 144 -11.61 -5.98 5.02
CA LYS A 144 -11.07 -6.77 6.13
C LYS A 144 -9.56 -6.57 6.31
N TRP A 145 -8.81 -6.47 5.22
CA TRP A 145 -7.38 -6.21 5.31
C TRP A 145 -7.07 -4.80 5.83
N PHE A 146 -7.96 -3.84 5.56
CA PHE A 146 -7.82 -2.49 6.09
C PHE A 146 -7.85 -2.45 7.62
N ASP A 147 -8.66 -3.30 8.23
CA ASP A 147 -8.80 -3.38 9.69
C ASP A 147 -7.56 -3.97 10.38
N CYS A 148 -6.60 -4.51 9.62
CA CYS A 148 -5.34 -5.05 10.13
C CYS A 148 -5.51 -6.08 11.25
N GLU A 149 -6.55 -6.94 11.17
CA GLU A 149 -6.76 -8.03 12.13
C GLU A 149 -5.53 -8.94 12.24
N ASP A 150 -5.32 -9.57 13.39
CA ASP A 150 -4.16 -10.43 13.66
C ASP A 150 -4.08 -11.63 12.73
N ARG A 151 -5.22 -12.11 12.23
CA ARG A 151 -5.30 -13.25 11.31
C ARG A 151 -6.38 -13.05 10.27
N PHE A 152 -6.05 -13.35 9.05
CA PHE A 152 -6.99 -13.47 7.94
C PHE A 152 -7.02 -14.91 7.46
N THR A 153 -8.18 -15.58 7.59
CA THR A 153 -8.35 -16.97 7.12
C THR A 153 -9.24 -16.98 5.89
N TYR A 154 -8.77 -17.61 4.84
CA TYR A 154 -9.51 -17.81 3.60
C TYR A 154 -9.65 -19.30 3.29
N ASP A 155 -10.88 -19.76 3.12
CA ASP A 155 -11.19 -21.16 2.81
C ASP A 155 -11.75 -21.27 1.39
N THR A 156 -11.09 -22.07 0.55
CA THR A 156 -11.53 -22.34 -0.83
C THR A 156 -11.95 -23.79 -0.98
N PRO A 157 -13.11 -24.08 -1.57
CA PRO A 157 -13.48 -25.46 -1.91
C PRO A 157 -12.38 -26.11 -2.76
N GLY A 158 -11.74 -27.16 -2.24
CA GLY A 158 -10.73 -27.95 -2.95
C GLY A 158 -9.26 -27.65 -2.68
N ARG A 159 -8.90 -26.56 -1.94
CA ARG A 159 -7.49 -26.23 -1.59
C ARG A 159 -7.19 -26.21 -0.10
N GLY A 160 -8.20 -26.35 0.77
CA GLY A 160 -8.02 -26.20 2.21
C GLY A 160 -7.97 -24.75 2.69
N LYS A 161 -7.74 -24.57 3.99
CA LYS A 161 -7.64 -23.23 4.62
C LYS A 161 -6.28 -22.63 4.35
N GLU A 162 -6.27 -21.39 3.90
CA GLU A 162 -5.07 -20.54 3.84
C GLU A 162 -5.18 -19.46 4.92
N GLU A 163 -4.16 -19.36 5.79
CA GLU A 163 -3.98 -18.32 6.81
C GLU A 163 -2.92 -17.31 6.37
#